data_b30e4590f82f11d88b54c8b0f4a9aa4c
#
_entry.id   b30e4590f82f11d88b54c8b0f4a9aa4c
#
_cell.length_a   1.000
_cell.length_b   1.000
_cell.length_c   1.000
_cell.angle_alpha   90.00
_cell.angle_beta   90.00
_cell.angle_gamma   90.00
#
_symmetry.space_group_name_H-M   'P 1'
#
loop_
_entity.id
_entity.type
_entity.pdbx_description
1 polymer ?
#
loop_
_entity_poly.entity_id
_entity_poly.type
_entity_poly.pdbx_seq_one_letter_code
_entity_poly.pdbx_strand_id
1 'polypeptide(L)'
;AKREMLSRLGVEYVGDSRSVDFADEILELTDGYGVDVVLNSLAGEAIQRGVQILAPGGRFIELGKKDVYADASLGLAALAKSASFSVVDLDLNLKLQPARYRQLLQHILQHVADGKLEVLPVTAFSLHDAADAFRLMASGKHTGKIVISIPQHGSIEAIAAPPPLPLVSRDG
;
A
#
# COMPACT_ATOMS: atom_id res chain seq x y z
N ALA A 1 -13.27 -9.63 -8.08
CA ALA A 1 -12.57 -8.64 -8.91
C ALA A 1 -11.07 -8.54 -8.55
N LYS A 2 -10.66 -8.02 -7.34
CA LYS A 2 -9.23 -7.85 -7.01
C LYS A 2 -8.45 -9.18 -6.97
N ARG A 3 -9.00 -10.20 -6.29
CA ARG A 3 -8.39 -11.55 -6.25
C ARG A 3 -8.25 -12.16 -7.65
N GLU A 4 -9.28 -12.05 -8.46
CA GLU A 4 -9.28 -12.54 -9.84
C GLU A 4 -8.23 -11.84 -10.71
N MET A 5 -8.06 -10.51 -10.54
CA MET A 5 -6.99 -9.77 -11.21
C MET A 5 -5.61 -10.29 -10.79
N LEU A 6 -5.36 -10.51 -9.49
CA LEU A 6 -4.09 -11.02 -9.01
C LEU A 6 -3.80 -12.44 -9.52
N SER A 7 -4.81 -13.31 -9.55
CA SER A 7 -4.67 -14.66 -10.13
C SER A 7 -4.33 -14.62 -11.61
N ARG A 8 -4.92 -13.68 -12.39
CA ARG A 8 -4.58 -13.48 -13.81
C ARG A 8 -3.14 -12.98 -14.02
N LEU A 9 -2.58 -12.27 -13.02
CA LEU A 9 -1.19 -11.84 -13.02
C LEU A 9 -0.21 -12.94 -12.57
N GLY A 10 -0.69 -14.16 -12.35
CA GLY A 10 0.15 -15.29 -11.96
C GLY A 10 0.45 -15.37 -10.47
N VAL A 11 -0.28 -14.63 -9.62
CA VAL A 11 -0.13 -14.76 -8.17
C VAL A 11 -0.75 -16.09 -7.73
N GLU A 12 0.06 -16.97 -7.18
CA GLU A 12 -0.33 -18.34 -6.82
C GLU A 12 -1.33 -18.37 -5.66
N TYR A 13 -1.12 -17.55 -4.64
CA TYR A 13 -1.98 -17.48 -3.48
C TYR A 13 -2.49 -16.05 -3.26
N VAL A 14 -3.79 -15.90 -3.03
CA VAL A 14 -4.45 -14.60 -2.78
C VAL A 14 -5.35 -14.70 -1.56
N GLY A 15 -4.83 -14.34 -0.41
CA GLY A 15 -5.54 -14.33 0.88
C GLY A 15 -6.48 -13.13 1.09
N ASP A 16 -7.08 -13.06 2.28
CA ASP A 16 -7.88 -11.91 2.72
C ASP A 16 -7.06 -10.98 3.62
N SER A 17 -6.82 -9.76 3.18
CA SER A 17 -6.08 -8.76 3.97
C SER A 17 -6.85 -8.19 5.17
N ARG A 18 -8.06 -8.64 5.41
CA ARG A 18 -8.89 -8.23 6.56
C ARG A 18 -8.78 -9.19 7.73
N SER A 19 -8.15 -10.34 7.55
CA SER A 19 -7.80 -11.29 8.59
C SER A 19 -6.31 -11.49 8.64
N VAL A 20 -5.83 -12.18 9.66
CA VAL A 20 -4.43 -12.60 9.80
C VAL A 20 -4.23 -14.08 9.48
N ASP A 21 -5.25 -14.74 8.98
CA ASP A 21 -5.25 -16.18 8.65
C ASP A 21 -4.24 -16.50 7.55
N PHE A 22 -3.88 -15.50 6.72
CA PHE A 22 -2.85 -15.61 5.70
C PHE A 22 -1.56 -16.26 6.21
N ALA A 23 -1.24 -16.05 7.50
CA ALA A 23 0.00 -16.56 8.05
C ALA A 23 -0.03 -18.08 8.19
N ASP A 24 -1.14 -18.63 8.68
CA ASP A 24 -1.30 -20.08 8.82
C ASP A 24 -1.47 -20.74 7.44
N GLU A 25 -2.22 -20.10 6.55
CA GLU A 25 -2.42 -20.57 5.16
C GLU A 25 -1.10 -20.61 4.38
N ILE A 26 -0.21 -19.60 4.52
CA ILE A 26 1.11 -19.61 3.88
C ILE A 26 2.00 -20.70 4.47
N LEU A 27 2.01 -20.91 5.79
CA LEU A 27 2.79 -21.99 6.39
C LEU A 27 2.30 -23.36 5.93
N GLU A 28 1.00 -23.55 5.79
CA GLU A 28 0.43 -24.79 5.25
C GLU A 28 0.84 -25.00 3.77
N LEU A 29 0.72 -23.98 2.94
CA LEU A 29 1.10 -24.03 1.52
C LEU A 29 2.59 -24.26 1.28
N THR A 30 3.43 -23.94 2.26
CA THR A 30 4.90 -24.06 2.16
C THR A 30 5.46 -25.15 3.04
N ASP A 31 4.65 -26.10 3.51
CA ASP A 31 5.06 -27.18 4.42
C ASP A 31 5.85 -26.67 5.63
N GLY A 32 5.48 -25.51 6.17
CA GLY A 32 6.11 -24.87 7.32
C GLY A 32 7.37 -24.06 7.00
N TYR A 33 7.80 -23.97 5.75
CA TYR A 33 8.99 -23.18 5.36
C TYR A 33 8.78 -21.69 5.56
N GLY A 34 7.59 -21.18 5.20
CA GLY A 34 7.26 -19.76 5.20
C GLY A 34 7.70 -19.05 3.92
N VAL A 35 8.14 -17.79 4.05
CA VAL A 35 8.53 -16.94 2.90
C VAL A 35 9.86 -16.22 3.14
N ASP A 36 10.63 -16.03 2.07
CA ASP A 36 11.91 -15.32 2.14
C ASP A 36 11.76 -13.81 2.29
N VAL A 37 10.68 -13.24 1.75
CA VAL A 37 10.44 -11.79 1.79
C VAL A 37 8.97 -11.50 2.06
N VAL A 38 8.73 -10.64 3.05
CA VAL A 38 7.43 -10.00 3.28
C VAL A 38 7.54 -8.52 2.96
N LEU A 39 6.73 -8.03 2.04
CA LEU A 39 6.53 -6.59 1.81
C LEU A 39 5.19 -6.20 2.42
N ASN A 40 5.22 -5.48 3.56
CA ASN A 40 4.04 -5.17 4.34
C ASN A 40 3.60 -3.71 4.24
N SER A 41 2.30 -3.50 4.23
CA SER A 41 1.66 -2.19 4.41
C SER A 41 0.44 -2.26 5.32
N LEU A 42 0.20 -3.41 5.95
CA LEU A 42 -0.87 -3.62 6.92
C LEU A 42 -0.38 -3.23 8.32
N ALA A 43 -1.31 -2.90 9.21
CA ALA A 43 -1.00 -2.45 10.56
C ALA A 43 -1.35 -3.50 11.63
N GLY A 44 -0.82 -3.33 12.84
CA GLY A 44 -1.16 -4.11 14.02
C GLY A 44 -0.70 -5.56 13.94
N GLU A 45 -1.59 -6.50 14.23
CA GLU A 45 -1.29 -7.93 14.32
C GLU A 45 -0.70 -8.51 13.03
N ALA A 46 -1.04 -7.95 11.87
CA ALA A 46 -0.52 -8.39 10.58
C ALA A 46 1.02 -8.28 10.50
N ILE A 47 1.62 -7.31 11.19
CA ILE A 47 3.08 -7.16 11.26
C ILE A 47 3.70 -8.36 12.00
N GLN A 48 3.17 -8.69 13.19
CA GLN A 48 3.68 -9.81 13.99
C GLN A 48 3.52 -11.14 13.25
N ARG A 49 2.35 -11.38 12.67
CA ARG A 49 2.06 -12.59 11.89
C ARG A 49 2.96 -12.68 10.65
N GLY A 50 3.18 -11.57 9.96
CA GLY A 50 4.07 -11.52 8.81
C GLY A 50 5.54 -11.79 9.16
N VAL A 51 6.02 -11.35 10.33
CA VAL A 51 7.37 -11.67 10.79
C VAL A 51 7.49 -13.15 11.21
N GLN A 52 6.44 -13.72 11.79
CA GLN A 52 6.41 -15.13 12.20
C GLN A 52 6.58 -16.10 11.03
N ILE A 53 6.00 -15.78 9.86
CA ILE A 53 6.05 -16.63 8.67
C ILE A 53 7.32 -16.48 7.82
N LEU A 54 8.27 -15.62 8.21
CA LEU A 54 9.54 -15.55 7.50
C LEU A 54 10.29 -16.89 7.58
N ALA A 55 10.91 -17.26 6.50
CA ALA A 55 11.89 -18.36 6.47
C ALA A 55 13.18 -17.97 7.21
N PRO A 56 14.07 -18.91 7.55
CA PRO A 56 15.40 -18.60 8.07
C PRO A 56 16.16 -17.64 7.14
N GLY A 57 16.70 -16.54 7.69
CA GLY A 57 17.35 -15.49 6.90
C GLY A 57 16.40 -14.57 6.14
N GLY A 58 15.09 -14.71 6.33
CA GLY A 58 14.06 -13.95 5.64
C GLY A 58 14.07 -12.46 6.00
N ARG A 59 13.40 -11.66 5.18
CA ARG A 59 13.37 -10.19 5.29
C ARG A 59 11.96 -9.66 5.35
N PHE A 60 11.64 -8.93 6.41
CA PHE A 60 10.40 -8.17 6.51
C PHE A 60 10.65 -6.71 6.15
N ILE A 61 9.91 -6.19 5.20
CA ILE A 61 10.02 -4.81 4.72
C ILE A 61 8.70 -4.11 5.01
N GLU A 62 8.73 -3.16 5.96
CA GLU A 62 7.58 -2.39 6.38
C GLU A 62 7.47 -1.08 5.60
N LEU A 63 6.38 -0.91 4.87
CA LEU A 63 6.02 0.32 4.17
C LEU A 63 5.02 1.17 4.97
N GLY A 64 4.30 0.54 5.91
CA GLY A 64 3.33 1.20 6.77
C GLY A 64 4.02 2.11 7.78
N LYS A 65 3.41 3.25 8.05
CA LYS A 65 3.98 4.24 8.99
C LYS A 65 3.28 4.22 10.35
N LYS A 66 2.05 3.71 10.41
CA LYS A 66 1.18 3.83 11.60
C LYS A 66 1.82 3.26 12.85
N ASP A 67 2.24 2.00 12.81
CA ASP A 67 2.78 1.31 13.99
C ASP A 67 4.20 1.78 14.29
N VAL A 68 4.98 2.15 13.28
CA VAL A 68 6.34 2.71 13.42
C VAL A 68 6.29 4.04 14.17
N TYR A 69 5.41 4.96 13.79
CA TYR A 69 5.28 6.25 14.47
C TYR A 69 4.52 6.17 15.81
N ALA A 70 3.77 5.10 16.03
CA ALA A 70 3.13 4.82 17.33
C ALA A 70 4.07 4.10 18.31
N ASP A 71 5.34 3.85 17.93
CA ASP A 71 6.33 3.10 18.74
C ASP A 71 5.79 1.74 19.17
N ALA A 72 5.13 1.02 18.25
CA ALA A 72 4.53 -0.26 18.53
C ALA A 72 5.61 -1.33 18.80
N SER A 73 5.35 -2.20 19.77
CA SER A 73 6.29 -3.27 20.17
C SER A 73 6.25 -4.43 19.17
N LEU A 74 7.43 -4.98 18.85
CA LEU A 74 7.60 -6.19 18.06
C LEU A 74 8.29 -7.28 18.90
N GLY A 75 7.74 -8.47 18.91
CA GLY A 75 8.35 -9.64 19.58
C GLY A 75 9.60 -10.11 18.84
N LEU A 76 10.78 -9.91 19.40
CA LEU A 76 12.06 -10.23 18.77
C LEU A 76 12.31 -11.75 18.59
N ALA A 77 11.60 -12.60 19.33
CA ALA A 77 11.76 -14.05 19.20
C ALA A 77 11.53 -14.57 17.77
N ALA A 78 10.63 -13.94 17.01
CA ALA A 78 10.36 -14.28 15.63
C ALA A 78 11.55 -14.01 14.68
N LEU A 79 12.50 -13.15 15.08
CA LEU A 79 13.71 -12.82 14.34
C LEU A 79 14.91 -13.75 14.68
N ALA A 80 14.79 -14.63 15.68
CA ALA A 80 15.88 -15.51 16.15
C ALA A 80 16.42 -16.45 15.08
N LYS A 81 15.66 -16.67 14.00
CA LYS A 81 16.06 -17.43 12.79
C LYS A 81 16.90 -16.63 11.79
N SER A 82 17.67 -15.66 12.28
CA SER A 82 18.48 -14.75 11.45
C SER A 82 17.66 -13.88 10.48
N ALA A 83 16.37 -13.69 10.75
CA ALA A 83 15.52 -12.84 9.96
C ALA A 83 15.79 -11.36 10.25
N SER A 84 15.48 -10.48 9.30
CA SER A 84 15.63 -9.03 9.44
C SER A 84 14.31 -8.30 9.28
N PHE A 85 14.17 -7.18 10.00
CA PHE A 85 13.07 -6.25 9.90
C PHE A 85 13.59 -4.87 9.46
N SER A 86 13.05 -4.34 8.39
CA SER A 86 13.47 -3.05 7.84
C SER A 86 12.26 -2.16 7.57
N VAL A 87 12.36 -0.88 7.93
CA VAL A 87 11.35 0.12 7.62
C VAL A 87 11.80 0.94 6.41
N VAL A 88 10.89 1.13 5.45
CA VAL A 88 11.11 1.99 4.29
C VAL A 88 10.19 3.20 4.39
N ASP A 89 10.72 4.31 4.88
CA ASP A 89 10.04 5.61 4.83
C ASP A 89 10.41 6.34 3.54
N LEU A 90 9.52 6.26 2.55
CA LEU A 90 9.76 6.86 1.23
C LEU A 90 9.85 8.38 1.30
N ASP A 91 9.08 9.06 2.15
CA ASP A 91 9.10 10.52 2.27
C ASP A 91 10.43 11.01 2.85
N LEU A 92 10.93 10.31 3.89
CA LEU A 92 12.24 10.58 4.47
C LEU A 92 13.35 10.31 3.46
N ASN A 93 13.28 9.17 2.79
CA ASN A 93 14.29 8.78 1.80
C ASN A 93 14.35 9.72 0.60
N LEU A 94 13.22 10.21 0.10
CA LEU A 94 13.16 11.22 -0.97
C LEU A 94 13.83 12.53 -0.54
N LYS A 95 13.70 12.92 0.73
CA LYS A 95 14.36 14.13 1.27
C LYS A 95 15.86 13.93 1.45
N LEU A 96 16.28 12.76 1.95
CA LEU A 96 17.68 12.49 2.27
C LEU A 96 18.52 12.09 1.04
N GLN A 97 17.91 11.40 0.07
CA GLN A 97 18.60 10.82 -1.08
C GLN A 97 17.87 11.09 -2.41
N PRO A 98 17.55 12.35 -2.75
CA PRO A 98 16.70 12.66 -3.90
C PRO A 98 17.29 12.18 -5.24
N ALA A 99 18.61 12.23 -5.40
CA ALA A 99 19.29 11.79 -6.62
C ALA A 99 19.13 10.28 -6.84
N ARG A 100 19.27 9.47 -5.79
CA ARG A 100 19.08 8.01 -5.84
C ARG A 100 17.66 7.64 -6.24
N TYR A 101 16.66 8.28 -5.62
CA TYR A 101 15.26 7.99 -5.92
C TYR A 101 14.83 8.48 -7.30
N ARG A 102 15.45 9.57 -7.80
CA ARG A 102 15.27 10.00 -9.20
C ARG A 102 15.79 8.94 -10.17
N GLN A 103 16.97 8.37 -9.92
CA GLN A 103 17.52 7.29 -10.75
C GLN A 103 16.62 6.05 -10.72
N LEU A 104 16.16 5.63 -9.54
CA LEU A 104 15.23 4.49 -9.42
C LEU A 104 13.94 4.73 -10.21
N LEU A 105 13.35 5.92 -10.12
CA LEU A 105 12.17 6.27 -10.90
C LEU A 105 12.45 6.24 -12.41
N GLN A 106 13.58 6.77 -12.85
CA GLN A 106 13.99 6.71 -14.25
C GLN A 106 14.13 5.27 -14.76
N HIS A 107 14.72 4.37 -13.97
CA HIS A 107 14.79 2.94 -14.31
C HIS A 107 13.40 2.29 -14.43
N ILE A 108 12.50 2.60 -13.51
CA ILE A 108 11.11 2.10 -13.59
C ILE A 108 10.43 2.60 -14.87
N LEU A 109 10.53 3.90 -15.17
CA LEU A 109 9.96 4.49 -16.38
C LEU A 109 10.55 3.88 -17.66
N GLN A 110 11.86 3.60 -17.66
CA GLN A 110 12.50 2.92 -18.77
C GLN A 110 11.97 1.50 -18.96
N HIS A 111 11.76 0.74 -17.87
CA HIS A 111 11.17 -0.59 -17.95
C HIS A 111 9.74 -0.57 -18.47
N VAL A 112 8.96 0.46 -18.15
CA VAL A 112 7.63 0.66 -18.72
C VAL A 112 7.74 0.97 -20.23
N ALA A 113 8.66 1.86 -20.62
CA ALA A 113 8.87 2.19 -22.03
C ALA A 113 9.34 0.98 -22.86
N ASP A 114 10.15 0.12 -22.27
CA ASP A 114 10.64 -1.13 -22.89
C ASP A 114 9.58 -2.25 -22.90
N GLY A 115 8.39 -2.03 -22.35
CA GLY A 115 7.34 -3.05 -22.23
C GLY A 115 7.65 -4.17 -21.22
N LYS A 116 8.66 -4.00 -20.35
CA LYS A 116 9.02 -4.96 -19.30
C LYS A 116 8.14 -4.86 -18.06
N LEU A 117 7.52 -3.70 -17.86
CA LEU A 117 6.55 -3.43 -16.81
C LEU A 117 5.28 -2.87 -17.44
N GLU A 118 4.14 -3.43 -17.06
CA GLU A 118 2.84 -2.91 -17.44
C GLU A 118 2.40 -1.80 -16.49
N VAL A 119 1.76 -0.77 -17.06
CA VAL A 119 1.14 0.28 -16.25
C VAL A 119 -0.15 -0.25 -15.63
N LEU A 120 -0.44 0.18 -14.40
CA LEU A 120 -1.69 -0.18 -13.75
C LEU A 120 -2.88 0.42 -14.50
N PRO A 121 -4.04 -0.25 -14.51
CA PRO A 121 -5.27 0.31 -15.06
C PRO A 121 -5.58 1.68 -14.45
N VAL A 122 -6.06 2.61 -15.28
CA VAL A 122 -6.40 3.96 -14.85
C VAL A 122 -7.90 4.20 -15.04
N THR A 123 -8.56 4.70 -13.99
CA THR A 123 -9.90 5.27 -14.07
C THR A 123 -9.77 6.79 -13.98
N ALA A 124 -10.02 7.47 -15.10
CA ALA A 124 -9.91 8.92 -15.18
C ALA A 124 -11.27 9.59 -14.90
N PHE A 125 -11.25 10.65 -14.12
CA PHE A 125 -12.39 11.53 -13.85
C PHE A 125 -12.05 12.94 -14.33
N SER A 126 -13.05 13.70 -14.74
CA SER A 126 -12.90 15.15 -14.92
C SER A 126 -12.78 15.84 -13.57
N LEU A 127 -12.27 17.07 -13.54
CA LEU A 127 -12.26 17.86 -12.32
C LEU A 127 -13.68 18.11 -11.78
N HIS A 128 -14.66 18.22 -12.65
CA HIS A 128 -16.09 18.36 -12.30
C HIS A 128 -16.59 17.12 -11.51
N ASP A 129 -16.11 15.95 -11.83
CA ASP A 129 -16.51 14.66 -11.23
C ASP A 129 -15.58 14.24 -10.07
N ALA A 130 -14.76 15.15 -9.56
CA ALA A 130 -13.80 14.85 -8.49
C ALA A 130 -14.45 14.20 -7.25
N ALA A 131 -15.67 14.63 -6.90
CA ALA A 131 -16.40 14.02 -5.77
C ALA A 131 -16.72 12.54 -6.00
N ASP A 132 -16.99 12.13 -7.22
CA ASP A 132 -17.20 10.71 -7.58
C ASP A 132 -15.89 9.91 -7.52
N ALA A 133 -14.78 10.52 -7.94
CA ALA A 133 -13.45 9.93 -7.80
C ALA A 133 -13.13 9.63 -6.33
N PHE A 134 -13.37 10.58 -5.42
CA PHE A 134 -13.18 10.38 -3.98
C PHE A 134 -14.13 9.35 -3.38
N ARG A 135 -15.40 9.32 -3.81
CA ARG A 135 -16.37 8.29 -3.39
C ARG A 135 -15.92 6.89 -3.82
N LEU A 136 -15.46 6.75 -5.07
CA LEU A 136 -14.92 5.48 -5.57
C LEU A 136 -13.70 5.06 -4.75
N MET A 137 -12.76 5.97 -4.47
CA MET A 137 -11.58 5.70 -3.65
C MET A 137 -11.97 5.24 -2.24
N ALA A 138 -12.87 5.95 -1.58
CA ALA A 138 -13.34 5.63 -0.23
C ALA A 138 -14.05 4.27 -0.15
N SER A 139 -14.74 3.86 -1.22
CA SER A 139 -15.39 2.54 -1.28
C SER A 139 -14.40 1.37 -1.32
N GLY A 140 -13.12 1.59 -1.64
CA GLY A 140 -12.11 0.56 -1.81
C GLY A 140 -12.37 -0.43 -2.95
N LYS A 141 -13.37 -0.18 -3.81
CA LYS A 141 -13.78 -1.11 -4.89
C LYS A 141 -12.97 -0.94 -6.18
N HIS A 142 -12.22 0.15 -6.32
CA HIS A 142 -11.38 0.40 -7.50
C HIS A 142 -10.22 -0.59 -7.61
N THR A 143 -9.76 -0.83 -8.83
CA THR A 143 -8.51 -1.49 -9.17
C THR A 143 -7.63 -0.50 -9.95
N GLY A 144 -6.32 -0.56 -9.74
CA GLY A 144 -5.41 0.39 -10.39
C GLY A 144 -5.44 1.79 -9.77
N LYS A 145 -5.33 2.81 -10.60
CA LYS A 145 -5.21 4.21 -10.19
C LYS A 145 -6.44 5.02 -10.55
N ILE A 146 -6.84 5.90 -9.64
CA ILE A 146 -7.85 6.93 -9.89
C ILE A 146 -7.09 8.21 -10.21
N VAL A 147 -7.41 8.86 -11.32
CA VAL A 147 -6.77 10.08 -11.81
C VAL A 147 -7.84 11.15 -12.04
N ILE A 148 -7.59 12.36 -11.58
CA ILE A 148 -8.41 13.54 -11.88
C ILE A 148 -7.68 14.34 -12.96
N SER A 149 -8.30 14.49 -14.12
CA SER A 149 -7.78 15.30 -15.24
C SER A 149 -8.09 16.76 -14.99
N ILE A 150 -7.04 17.59 -14.92
CA ILE A 150 -7.17 19.04 -14.84
C ILE A 150 -7.03 19.60 -16.25
N PRO A 151 -8.02 20.37 -16.77
CA PRO A 151 -7.91 20.95 -18.09
C PRO A 151 -6.71 21.92 -18.17
N GLN A 152 -5.94 21.83 -19.25
CA GLN A 152 -4.79 22.71 -19.46
C GLN A 152 -5.21 24.16 -19.78
N HIS A 153 -6.42 24.34 -20.28
CA HIS A 153 -7.01 25.64 -20.62
C HIS A 153 -8.47 25.66 -20.18
N GLY A 154 -8.85 26.67 -19.42
CA GLY A 154 -10.22 26.86 -18.91
C GLY A 154 -10.25 27.54 -17.55
N SER A 155 -11.32 28.24 -17.23
CA SER A 155 -11.58 28.73 -15.88
C SER A 155 -12.05 27.60 -14.98
N ILE A 156 -11.42 27.45 -13.81
CA ILE A 156 -11.91 26.59 -12.75
C ILE A 156 -12.86 27.44 -11.90
N GLU A 157 -14.16 27.17 -11.94
CA GLU A 157 -15.11 27.77 -11.00
C GLU A 157 -14.96 27.08 -9.65
N ALA A 158 -14.45 27.82 -8.68
CA ALA A 158 -14.43 27.37 -7.29
C ALA A 158 -15.82 27.64 -6.67
N ILE A 159 -16.54 26.59 -6.32
CA ILE A 159 -17.76 26.71 -5.52
C ILE A 159 -17.31 26.89 -4.06
N ALA A 160 -17.74 27.99 -3.44
CA ALA A 160 -17.50 28.24 -2.02
C ALA A 160 -18.02 27.04 -1.20
N ALA A 161 -17.18 26.51 -0.31
CA ALA A 161 -17.64 25.47 0.60
C ALA A 161 -18.84 25.99 1.42
N PRO A 162 -19.87 25.16 1.64
CA PRO A 162 -20.95 25.57 2.55
C PRO A 162 -20.34 25.89 3.93
N PRO A 163 -20.89 26.85 4.67
CA PRO A 163 -20.40 27.20 5.99
C PRO A 163 -20.38 25.93 6.87
N PRO A 164 -19.38 25.76 7.75
CA PRO A 164 -19.33 24.63 8.64
C PRO A 164 -20.63 24.55 9.45
N LEU A 165 -21.19 23.35 9.55
CA LEU A 165 -22.35 23.10 10.40
C LEU A 165 -22.03 23.61 11.82
N PRO A 166 -22.94 24.32 12.48
CA PRO A 166 -22.72 24.78 13.85
C PRO A 166 -22.41 23.55 14.72
N LEU A 167 -21.30 23.63 15.46
CA LEU A 167 -20.96 22.62 16.45
C LEU A 167 -22.13 22.58 17.45
N VAL A 168 -22.87 21.51 17.47
CA VAL A 168 -23.87 21.26 18.52
C VAL A 168 -23.07 21.08 19.81
N SER A 169 -23.12 22.09 20.69
CA SER A 169 -22.52 21.97 22.02
C SER A 169 -23.21 20.81 22.73
N ARG A 170 -22.41 19.84 23.17
CA ARG A 170 -22.86 18.76 24.05
C ARG A 170 -22.90 19.27 25.49
N ASP A 171 -23.71 20.29 25.74
CA ASP A 171 -24.06 20.73 27.08
C ASP A 171 -25.57 20.55 27.24
N GLY A 172 -25.93 19.44 27.88
CA GLY A 172 -27.25 19.04 28.26
C GLY A 172 -27.20 17.76 29.05
#